data_59188ba2de2885c27dfeb114f797c96f
#
_entry.id   59188ba2de2885c27dfeb114f797c96f
#
_cell.length_a   1.000
_cell.length_b   1.000
_cell.length_c   1.000
_cell.angle_alpha   90.00
_cell.angle_beta   90.00
_cell.angle_gamma   90.00
#
_symmetry.space_group_name_H-M   'P 1'
#
loop_
_entity.id
_entity.type
_entity.pdbx_description
1 polymer ?
#
loop_
_entity_poly.entity_id
_entity_poly.type
_entity_poly.pdbx_seq_one_letter_code
_entity_poly.pdbx_strand_id
1 'polypeptide(L)'
;HKGIDYCVRNRLMNGVGAGTFSPDTACTRAQIVKILYNLTGNQTDYSYYYLPFTDVAPGAWYYNAVAWAYYNDVTSGTSATMFTPNAAITRQQLVTFLYRYTVKYAPEFTGNAAPISAFPDADSVANWAYAAMSWAVGNGLIQGNAHDNGLDYLDPNGSATRAQTATIIMRYCQLIGA
;
A
#
# COMPACT_ATOMS: atom_id res chain seq x y z
N HIS A 1 -18.29 3.47 -0.84
CA HIS A 1 -18.09 4.78 -0.22
C HIS A 1 -17.45 4.74 1.17
N LYS A 2 -17.75 3.73 2.06
CA LYS A 2 -17.22 3.70 3.45
C LYS A 2 -15.70 3.89 3.57
N GLY A 3 -14.90 3.22 2.72
CA GLY A 3 -13.45 3.36 2.75
C GLY A 3 -12.97 4.76 2.36
N ILE A 4 -13.59 5.36 1.34
CA ILE A 4 -13.29 6.73 0.91
C ILE A 4 -13.60 7.72 2.02
N ASP A 5 -14.80 7.63 2.61
CA ASP A 5 -15.27 8.53 3.67
C ASP A 5 -14.35 8.42 4.91
N TYR A 6 -13.93 7.19 5.24
CA TYR A 6 -12.97 6.95 6.33
C TYR A 6 -11.62 7.62 6.05
N CYS A 7 -11.03 7.38 4.87
CA CYS A 7 -9.71 7.90 4.55
C CYS A 7 -9.70 9.44 4.43
N VAL A 8 -10.76 10.04 3.89
CA VAL A 8 -10.87 11.51 3.79
C VAL A 8 -11.05 12.12 5.17
N ARG A 9 -11.95 11.58 6.00
CA ARG A 9 -12.21 12.07 7.36
C ARG A 9 -10.96 12.00 8.25
N ASN A 10 -10.18 10.93 8.14
CA ASN A 10 -8.94 10.73 8.90
C ASN A 10 -7.70 11.34 8.20
N ARG A 11 -7.88 12.11 7.12
CA ARG A 11 -6.79 12.77 6.37
C ARG A 11 -5.71 11.83 5.83
N LEU A 12 -6.06 10.56 5.63
CA LEU A 12 -5.15 9.55 5.06
C LEU A 12 -5.06 9.68 3.55
N MET A 13 -6.16 10.06 2.90
CA MET A 13 -6.22 10.33 1.47
C MET A 13 -6.96 11.64 1.23
N ASN A 14 -6.41 12.47 0.35
CA ASN A 14 -7.05 13.71 -0.07
C ASN A 14 -7.71 13.53 -1.44
N GLY A 15 -8.63 14.44 -1.79
CA GLY A 15 -9.12 14.58 -3.15
C GLY A 15 -8.00 14.98 -4.12
N VAL A 16 -8.29 14.88 -5.41
CA VAL A 16 -7.35 15.29 -6.49
C VAL A 16 -7.58 16.74 -6.96
N GLY A 17 -8.42 17.49 -6.26
CA GLY A 17 -8.78 18.87 -6.52
C GLY A 17 -10.28 19.06 -6.75
N ALA A 18 -10.77 20.30 -6.62
CA ALA A 18 -12.16 20.72 -6.86
C ALA A 18 -13.25 19.80 -6.24
N GLY A 19 -12.99 19.22 -5.05
CA GLY A 19 -13.91 18.32 -4.37
C GLY A 19 -14.01 16.91 -4.99
N THR A 20 -13.13 16.57 -5.94
CA THR A 20 -13.15 15.28 -6.64
C THR A 20 -12.18 14.28 -6.00
N PHE A 21 -12.64 13.05 -5.76
CA PHE A 21 -11.80 11.96 -5.23
C PHE A 21 -11.17 11.09 -6.32
N SER A 22 -11.79 11.01 -7.51
CA SER A 22 -11.38 10.15 -8.63
C SER A 22 -11.21 8.67 -8.22
N PRO A 23 -12.28 7.98 -7.80
CA PRO A 23 -12.22 6.66 -7.19
C PRO A 23 -11.62 5.58 -8.08
N ASP A 24 -11.81 5.69 -9.40
CA ASP A 24 -11.43 4.66 -10.38
C ASP A 24 -9.98 4.83 -10.92
N THR A 25 -9.32 5.93 -10.57
CA THR A 25 -7.91 6.08 -10.94
C THR A 25 -7.01 5.25 -10.03
N ALA A 26 -5.92 4.73 -10.59
CA ALA A 26 -4.93 3.99 -9.81
C ALA A 26 -4.22 4.89 -8.79
N CYS A 27 -3.95 4.36 -7.60
CA CYS A 27 -3.00 4.98 -6.67
C CYS A 27 -1.57 4.83 -7.18
N THR A 28 -0.74 5.85 -6.94
CA THR A 28 0.70 5.75 -7.20
C THR A 28 1.43 5.18 -5.99
N ARG A 29 2.63 4.64 -6.24
CA ARG A 29 3.51 4.13 -5.19
C ARG A 29 3.85 5.23 -4.16
N ALA A 30 4.13 6.46 -4.63
CA ALA A 30 4.40 7.60 -3.76
C ALA A 30 3.21 7.95 -2.84
N GLN A 31 1.97 7.84 -3.34
CA GLN A 31 0.78 8.09 -2.53
C GLN A 31 0.67 7.09 -1.38
N ILE A 32 0.98 5.81 -1.62
CA ILE A 32 0.89 4.79 -0.57
C ILE A 32 1.94 5.01 0.52
N VAL A 33 3.21 5.22 0.18
CA VAL A 33 4.22 5.49 1.21
C VAL A 33 3.93 6.77 1.98
N LYS A 34 3.30 7.77 1.33
CA LYS A 34 2.86 9.00 2.03
C LYS A 34 1.75 8.73 3.05
N ILE A 35 0.79 7.86 2.71
CA ILE A 35 -0.25 7.44 3.67
C ILE A 35 0.38 6.74 4.88
N LEU A 36 1.28 5.78 4.63
CA LEU A 36 1.95 5.04 5.71
C LEU A 36 2.84 5.95 6.56
N TYR A 37 3.57 6.88 5.94
CA TYR A 37 4.35 7.89 6.66
C TYR A 37 3.47 8.74 7.58
N ASN A 38 2.31 9.20 7.09
CA ASN A 38 1.38 9.98 7.89
C ASN A 38 0.80 9.16 9.07
N LEU A 39 0.55 7.84 8.88
CA LEU A 39 0.06 6.96 9.94
C LEU A 39 1.05 6.82 11.10
N THR A 40 2.35 6.96 10.87
CA THR A 40 3.34 6.92 11.96
C THR A 40 3.25 8.10 12.91
N GLY A 41 2.62 9.20 12.51
CA GLY A 41 2.72 10.48 13.22
C GLY A 41 4.14 11.07 13.20
N ASN A 42 5.05 10.45 12.45
CA ASN A 42 6.45 10.87 12.38
C ASN A 42 6.57 12.21 11.66
N GLN A 43 7.27 13.16 12.31
CA GLN A 43 7.55 14.48 11.75
C GLN A 43 9.05 14.68 11.46
N THR A 44 9.82 13.60 11.45
CA THR A 44 11.25 13.67 11.13
C THR A 44 11.44 14.21 9.71
N ASP A 45 12.28 15.22 9.58
CA ASP A 45 12.68 15.74 8.28
C ASP A 45 13.75 14.85 7.66
N TYR A 46 13.39 14.14 6.62
CA TYR A 46 14.27 13.28 5.85
C TYR A 46 14.93 13.98 4.65
N SER A 47 14.73 15.29 4.47
CA SER A 47 15.24 16.04 3.30
C SER A 47 16.76 15.98 3.15
N TYR A 48 17.48 15.77 4.27
CA TYR A 48 18.95 15.67 4.32
C TYR A 48 19.48 14.23 4.24
N TYR A 49 18.59 13.24 4.21
CA TYR A 49 18.99 11.84 4.14
C TYR A 49 19.29 11.44 2.70
N TYR A 50 20.38 10.73 2.49
CA TYR A 50 20.71 10.22 1.18
C TYR A 50 19.71 9.14 0.74
N LEU A 51 19.23 9.24 -0.50
CA LEU A 51 18.42 8.21 -1.15
C LEU A 51 19.17 7.66 -2.36
N PRO A 52 19.21 6.33 -2.56
CA PRO A 52 19.84 5.76 -3.74
C PRO A 52 18.99 5.95 -5.01
N PHE A 53 17.72 6.39 -4.87
CA PHE A 53 16.75 6.46 -5.96
C PHE A 53 16.93 7.74 -6.79
N THR A 54 17.39 7.58 -8.03
CA THR A 54 17.65 8.70 -8.95
C THR A 54 16.38 9.35 -9.50
N ASP A 55 15.24 8.68 -9.39
CA ASP A 55 13.92 9.15 -9.83
C ASP A 55 13.09 9.80 -8.70
N VAL A 56 13.69 10.02 -7.54
CA VAL A 56 13.09 10.72 -6.40
C VAL A 56 13.81 12.06 -6.22
N ALA A 57 13.25 13.11 -6.82
CA ALA A 57 13.87 14.43 -6.79
C ALA A 57 13.85 15.04 -5.37
N PRO A 58 14.96 15.66 -4.91
CA PRO A 58 14.96 16.48 -3.70
C PRO A 58 13.86 17.54 -3.77
N GLY A 59 13.11 17.70 -2.67
CA GLY A 59 12.00 18.67 -2.61
C GLY A 59 10.68 18.17 -3.21
N ALA A 60 10.62 16.98 -3.79
CA ALA A 60 9.35 16.38 -4.18
C ALA A 60 8.44 16.18 -2.94
N TRP A 61 7.13 16.37 -3.08
CA TRP A 61 6.16 16.25 -1.98
C TRP A 61 6.19 14.91 -1.26
N TYR A 62 6.67 13.87 -1.93
CA TYR A 62 6.81 12.52 -1.41
C TYR A 62 8.23 12.19 -0.90
N TYR A 63 9.20 13.10 -1.05
CA TYR A 63 10.62 12.79 -0.73
C TYR A 63 10.78 12.23 0.70
N ASN A 64 10.28 12.96 1.70
CA ASN A 64 10.36 12.52 3.10
C ASN A 64 9.70 11.17 3.35
N ALA A 65 8.57 10.92 2.70
CA ALA A 65 7.87 9.63 2.85
C ALA A 65 8.63 8.47 2.20
N VAL A 66 9.24 8.70 1.03
CA VAL A 66 10.05 7.68 0.36
C VAL A 66 11.34 7.42 1.15
N ALA A 67 12.01 8.47 1.63
CA ALA A 67 13.20 8.33 2.47
C ALA A 67 12.88 7.59 3.78
N TRP A 68 11.81 8.00 4.46
CA TRP A 68 11.33 7.26 5.62
C TRP A 68 11.08 5.78 5.32
N ALA A 69 10.37 5.47 4.23
CA ALA A 69 10.04 4.11 3.85
C ALA A 69 11.29 3.26 3.55
N TYR A 70 12.29 3.86 2.93
CA TYR A 70 13.58 3.23 2.66
C TYR A 70 14.35 2.92 3.95
N TYR A 71 14.52 3.91 4.83
CA TYR A 71 15.28 3.75 6.08
C TYR A 71 14.55 2.89 7.14
N ASN A 72 13.27 2.60 6.95
CA ASN A 72 12.49 1.73 7.83
C ASN A 72 12.11 0.40 7.19
N ASP A 73 12.78 -0.01 6.11
CA ASP A 73 12.61 -1.29 5.44
C ASP A 73 11.19 -1.54 4.88
N VAL A 74 10.37 -0.48 4.75
CA VAL A 74 9.05 -0.55 4.12
C VAL A 74 9.20 -0.73 2.61
N THR A 75 10.23 -0.12 2.02
CA THR A 75 10.57 -0.30 0.60
C THR A 75 12.07 -0.46 0.37
N SER A 76 12.43 -1.22 -0.64
CA SER A 76 13.78 -1.29 -1.20
C SER A 76 13.86 -0.72 -2.62
N GLY A 77 12.78 -0.07 -3.09
CA GLY A 77 12.64 0.38 -4.47
C GLY A 77 12.07 -0.68 -5.41
N THR A 78 12.00 -0.35 -6.69
CA THR A 78 11.72 -1.30 -7.80
C THR A 78 13.02 -1.84 -8.38
N SER A 79 14.12 -1.15 -8.13
CA SER A 79 15.50 -1.59 -8.36
C SER A 79 16.41 -0.92 -7.33
N ALA A 80 17.71 -1.19 -7.38
CA ALA A 80 18.68 -0.57 -6.48
C ALA A 80 18.72 0.98 -6.58
N THR A 81 18.33 1.54 -7.72
CA THR A 81 18.42 2.98 -8.00
C THR A 81 17.09 3.63 -8.39
N MET A 82 15.99 2.89 -8.38
CA MET A 82 14.67 3.39 -8.80
C MET A 82 13.60 3.07 -7.76
N PHE A 83 12.77 4.05 -7.42
CA PHE A 83 11.56 3.86 -6.61
C PHE A 83 10.28 3.79 -7.44
N THR A 84 10.27 4.42 -8.62
CA THR A 84 9.13 4.61 -9.53
C THR A 84 7.92 5.28 -8.83
N PRO A 85 8.08 6.52 -8.30
CA PRO A 85 7.09 7.17 -7.44
C PRO A 85 5.72 7.35 -8.09
N ASN A 86 5.70 7.63 -9.39
CA ASN A 86 4.48 7.92 -10.16
C ASN A 86 3.86 6.69 -10.82
N ALA A 87 4.49 5.53 -10.73
CA ALA A 87 3.91 4.29 -11.24
C ALA A 87 2.68 3.90 -10.41
N ALA A 88 1.65 3.38 -11.09
CA ALA A 88 0.51 2.77 -10.43
C ALA A 88 0.99 1.61 -9.53
N ILE A 89 0.52 1.60 -8.28
CA ILE A 89 0.87 0.51 -7.37
C ILE A 89 0.07 -0.75 -7.71
N THR A 90 0.75 -1.89 -7.77
CA THR A 90 0.05 -3.17 -7.91
C THR A 90 -0.49 -3.65 -6.56
N ARG A 91 -1.51 -4.52 -6.59
CA ARG A 91 -2.13 -5.04 -5.37
C ARG A 91 -1.13 -5.80 -4.49
N GLN A 92 -0.24 -6.61 -5.09
CA GLN A 92 0.82 -7.28 -4.33
C GLN A 92 1.86 -6.31 -3.75
N GLN A 93 2.17 -5.20 -4.42
CA GLN A 93 3.05 -4.17 -3.86
C GLN A 93 2.39 -3.44 -2.69
N LEU A 94 1.10 -3.10 -2.82
CA LEU A 94 0.34 -2.44 -1.75
C LEU A 94 0.34 -3.27 -0.47
N VAL A 95 -0.03 -4.56 -0.54
CA VAL A 95 -0.04 -5.42 0.66
C VAL A 95 1.36 -5.66 1.21
N THR A 96 2.39 -5.67 0.36
CA THR A 96 3.78 -5.80 0.81
C THR A 96 4.23 -4.56 1.61
N PHE A 97 3.85 -3.35 1.19
CA PHE A 97 4.13 -2.14 1.97
C PHE A 97 3.40 -2.17 3.32
N LEU A 98 2.13 -2.56 3.34
CA LEU A 98 1.36 -2.69 4.58
C LEU A 98 1.97 -3.74 5.51
N TYR A 99 2.32 -4.90 5.00
CA TYR A 99 2.92 -5.98 5.80
C TYR A 99 4.26 -5.56 6.42
N ARG A 100 5.15 -4.95 5.63
CA ARG A 100 6.45 -4.45 6.12
C ARG A 100 6.27 -3.34 7.15
N TYR A 101 5.31 -2.44 6.93
CA TYR A 101 4.93 -1.45 7.93
C TYR A 101 4.47 -2.13 9.24
N THR A 102 3.61 -3.16 9.13
CA THR A 102 3.10 -3.90 10.29
C THR A 102 4.22 -4.59 11.06
N VAL A 103 5.14 -5.24 10.37
CA VAL A 103 6.33 -5.86 11.01
C VAL A 103 7.11 -4.85 11.85
N LYS A 104 7.18 -3.59 11.41
CA LYS A 104 7.96 -2.54 12.08
C LYS A 104 7.21 -1.86 13.22
N TYR A 105 5.93 -1.53 13.00
CA TYR A 105 5.18 -0.61 13.86
C TYR A 105 4.01 -1.25 14.64
N ALA A 106 3.60 -2.44 14.24
CA ALA A 106 2.49 -3.17 14.86
C ALA A 106 2.71 -4.69 14.78
N PRO A 107 3.85 -5.20 15.27
CA PRO A 107 4.27 -6.60 15.06
C PRO A 107 3.29 -7.62 15.60
N GLU A 108 2.47 -7.29 16.60
CA GLU A 108 1.41 -8.12 17.15
C GLU A 108 0.32 -8.47 16.13
N PHE A 109 0.20 -7.70 15.03
CA PHE A 109 -0.79 -7.92 13.97
C PHE A 109 -0.20 -8.65 12.74
N THR A 110 1.00 -9.22 12.84
CA THR A 110 1.62 -9.97 11.72
C THR A 110 1.12 -11.40 11.57
N GLY A 111 0.30 -11.86 12.50
CA GLY A 111 -0.29 -13.21 12.46
C GLY A 111 -1.44 -13.37 11.46
N ASN A 112 -2.17 -14.48 11.61
CA ASN A 112 -3.37 -14.82 10.82
C ASN A 112 -3.16 -14.94 9.30
N ALA A 113 -2.00 -15.43 8.85
CA ALA A 113 -1.83 -15.74 7.44
C ALA A 113 -2.78 -16.88 7.02
N ALA A 114 -3.41 -16.73 5.84
CA ALA A 114 -4.29 -17.75 5.27
C ALA A 114 -3.73 -18.29 3.95
N PRO A 115 -3.98 -19.56 3.61
CA PRO A 115 -3.62 -20.10 2.31
C PRO A 115 -4.29 -19.31 1.18
N ILE A 116 -3.54 -18.96 0.16
CA ILE A 116 -4.07 -18.26 -1.03
C ILE A 116 -4.30 -19.22 -2.21
N SER A 117 -4.00 -20.50 -2.05
CA SER A 117 -4.14 -21.53 -3.10
C SER A 117 -5.57 -21.75 -3.60
N ALA A 118 -6.58 -21.24 -2.87
CA ALA A 118 -7.98 -21.27 -3.32
C ALA A 118 -8.29 -20.26 -4.43
N PHE A 119 -7.43 -19.24 -4.62
CA PHE A 119 -7.60 -18.26 -5.67
C PHE A 119 -7.01 -18.75 -6.99
N PRO A 120 -7.75 -18.64 -8.12
CA PRO A 120 -7.30 -19.18 -9.41
C PRO A 120 -5.96 -18.63 -9.91
N ASP A 121 -5.59 -17.43 -9.47
CA ASP A 121 -4.39 -16.72 -9.87
C ASP A 121 -3.29 -16.66 -8.78
N ALA A 122 -3.37 -17.55 -7.79
CA ALA A 122 -2.39 -17.60 -6.69
C ALA A 122 -0.94 -17.75 -7.20
N ASP A 123 -0.73 -18.49 -8.27
CA ASP A 123 0.59 -18.70 -8.88
C ASP A 123 1.16 -17.45 -9.55
N SER A 124 0.33 -16.42 -9.75
CA SER A 124 0.76 -15.11 -10.28
C SER A 124 1.31 -14.19 -9.19
N VAL A 125 1.20 -14.57 -7.92
CA VAL A 125 1.79 -13.82 -6.80
C VAL A 125 3.29 -14.05 -6.79
N ALA A 126 4.06 -12.97 -6.86
CA ALA A 126 5.51 -13.04 -6.82
C ALA A 126 5.99 -13.61 -5.46
N ASN A 127 7.08 -14.38 -5.47
CA ASN A 127 7.64 -15.00 -4.26
C ASN A 127 7.88 -13.99 -3.13
N TRP A 128 8.36 -12.79 -3.47
CA TRP A 128 8.62 -11.71 -2.49
C TRP A 128 7.34 -11.14 -1.86
N ALA A 129 6.18 -11.31 -2.49
CA ALA A 129 4.88 -10.81 -2.02
C ALA A 129 4.02 -11.91 -1.39
N TYR A 130 4.40 -13.18 -1.49
CA TYR A 130 3.56 -14.30 -1.07
C TYR A 130 3.15 -14.20 0.41
N ALA A 131 4.12 -13.98 1.30
CA ALA A 131 3.84 -13.86 2.73
C ALA A 131 2.91 -12.69 3.04
N ALA A 132 3.13 -11.54 2.40
CA ALA A 132 2.28 -10.36 2.57
C ALA A 132 0.86 -10.57 2.02
N MET A 133 0.72 -11.27 0.88
CA MET A 133 -0.59 -11.58 0.31
C MET A 133 -1.36 -12.57 1.19
N SER A 134 -0.70 -13.62 1.64
CA SER A 134 -1.26 -14.62 2.57
C SER A 134 -1.73 -13.97 3.89
N TRP A 135 -0.92 -13.06 4.44
CA TRP A 135 -1.28 -12.24 5.59
C TRP A 135 -2.49 -11.33 5.31
N ALA A 136 -2.49 -10.65 4.17
CA ALA A 136 -3.57 -9.73 3.82
C ALA A 136 -4.91 -10.44 3.62
N VAL A 137 -4.90 -11.64 3.04
CA VAL A 137 -6.10 -12.50 2.92
C VAL A 137 -6.56 -12.96 4.29
N GLY A 138 -5.67 -13.49 5.12
CA GLY A 138 -6.00 -14.02 6.44
C GLY A 138 -6.57 -12.97 7.40
N ASN A 139 -6.17 -11.71 7.24
CA ASN A 139 -6.70 -10.58 8.01
C ASN A 139 -7.86 -9.83 7.31
N GLY A 140 -8.38 -10.36 6.21
CA GLY A 140 -9.53 -9.79 5.50
C GLY A 140 -9.27 -8.46 4.79
N LEU A 141 -7.99 -8.07 4.62
CA LEU A 141 -7.62 -6.86 3.88
C LEU A 141 -7.87 -7.04 2.38
N ILE A 142 -7.56 -8.23 1.86
CA ILE A 142 -7.85 -8.69 0.50
C ILE A 142 -8.89 -9.80 0.58
N GLN A 143 -9.97 -9.64 -0.15
CA GLN A 143 -11.07 -10.61 -0.23
C GLN A 143 -11.25 -11.19 -1.64
N GLY A 144 -10.41 -10.78 -2.57
CA GLY A 144 -10.54 -11.05 -3.99
C GLY A 144 -11.37 -10.01 -4.73
N ASN A 145 -11.25 -10.03 -6.05
CA ASN A 145 -12.09 -9.28 -6.98
C ASN A 145 -12.94 -10.29 -7.75
N ALA A 146 -14.25 -10.10 -7.75
CA ALA A 146 -15.17 -10.94 -8.54
C ALA A 146 -14.94 -10.74 -10.04
N HIS A 147 -14.87 -11.84 -10.76
CA HIS A 147 -14.81 -11.88 -12.23
C HIS A 147 -16.09 -12.47 -12.83
N ASP A 148 -16.30 -12.29 -14.13
CA ASP A 148 -17.50 -12.72 -14.84
C ASP A 148 -17.77 -14.23 -14.78
N ASN A 149 -16.73 -15.02 -14.48
CA ASN A 149 -16.85 -16.47 -14.29
C ASN A 149 -17.34 -16.88 -12.88
N GLY A 150 -17.66 -15.92 -12.03
CA GLY A 150 -18.16 -16.13 -10.66
C GLY A 150 -17.08 -16.52 -9.65
N LEU A 151 -15.81 -16.44 -10.02
CA LEU A 151 -14.68 -16.68 -9.10
C LEU A 151 -14.05 -15.37 -8.66
N ASP A 152 -13.51 -15.37 -7.45
CA ASP A 152 -12.71 -14.27 -6.92
C ASP A 152 -11.22 -14.46 -7.25
N TYR A 153 -10.55 -13.38 -7.66
CA TYR A 153 -9.14 -13.34 -8.02
C TYR A 153 -8.38 -12.38 -7.12
N LEU A 154 -7.13 -12.68 -6.83
CA LEU A 154 -6.22 -11.79 -6.10
C LEU A 154 -5.83 -10.58 -6.93
N ASP A 155 -5.70 -10.73 -8.24
CA ASP A 155 -5.20 -9.75 -9.19
C ASP A 155 -3.86 -9.13 -8.74
N PRO A 156 -2.83 -9.93 -8.42
CA PRO A 156 -1.63 -9.44 -7.75
C PRO A 156 -0.89 -8.38 -8.56
N ASN A 157 -0.93 -8.49 -9.90
CA ASN A 157 -0.30 -7.55 -10.83
C ASN A 157 -1.23 -6.43 -11.29
N GLY A 158 -2.51 -6.50 -10.95
CA GLY A 158 -3.49 -5.45 -11.21
C GLY A 158 -3.22 -4.21 -10.38
N SER A 159 -3.45 -3.03 -10.95
CA SER A 159 -3.32 -1.76 -10.23
C SER A 159 -4.46 -1.60 -9.22
N ALA A 160 -4.13 -1.17 -8.02
CA ALA A 160 -5.12 -0.81 -7.02
C ALA A 160 -5.70 0.58 -7.32
N THR A 161 -7.01 0.68 -7.54
CA THR A 161 -7.69 1.97 -7.68
C THR A 161 -7.71 2.72 -6.35
N ARG A 162 -7.97 4.03 -6.40
CA ARG A 162 -8.08 4.86 -5.19
C ARG A 162 -9.21 4.37 -4.26
N ALA A 163 -10.33 3.92 -4.83
CA ALA A 163 -11.43 3.35 -4.03
C ALA A 163 -11.05 2.01 -3.39
N GLN A 164 -10.39 1.12 -4.12
CA GLN A 164 -9.88 -0.14 -3.59
C GLN A 164 -8.83 0.09 -2.51
N THR A 165 -7.87 0.98 -2.78
CA THR A 165 -6.86 1.38 -1.80
C THR A 165 -7.49 1.94 -0.53
N ALA A 166 -8.46 2.85 -0.65
CA ALA A 166 -9.15 3.43 0.51
C ALA A 166 -9.86 2.35 1.36
N THR A 167 -10.44 1.34 0.71
CA THR A 167 -11.08 0.22 1.41
C THR A 167 -10.06 -0.64 2.14
N ILE A 168 -8.93 -0.95 1.51
CA ILE A 168 -7.84 -1.73 2.12
C ILE A 168 -7.22 -0.96 3.29
N ILE A 169 -6.93 0.33 3.12
CA ILE A 169 -6.38 1.19 4.19
C ILE A 169 -7.35 1.30 5.36
N MET A 170 -8.65 1.50 5.12
CA MET A 170 -9.65 1.51 6.19
C MET A 170 -9.64 0.21 7.00
N ARG A 171 -9.69 -0.95 6.32
CA ARG A 171 -9.62 -2.26 6.99
C ARG A 171 -8.32 -2.43 7.77
N TYR A 172 -7.22 -1.97 7.20
CA TYR A 172 -5.91 -2.00 7.84
C TYR A 172 -5.87 -1.15 9.12
N CYS A 173 -6.33 0.09 9.07
CA CYS A 173 -6.40 0.93 10.27
C CYS A 173 -7.32 0.32 11.35
N GLN A 174 -8.43 -0.27 10.95
CA GLN A 174 -9.32 -1.01 11.89
C GLN A 174 -8.64 -2.23 12.51
N LEU A 175 -7.80 -2.93 11.74
CA LEU A 175 -7.01 -4.08 12.23
C LEU A 175 -6.04 -3.64 13.32
N ILE A 176 -5.27 -2.58 13.08
CA ILE A 176 -4.21 -2.14 14.02
C ILE A 176 -4.70 -1.14 15.07
N GLY A 177 -5.97 -0.72 15.04
CA GLY A 177 -6.54 0.23 16.00
C GLY A 177 -6.07 1.67 15.80
N ALA A 178 -5.75 2.08 14.56
CA ALA A 178 -5.26 3.41 14.20
C ALA A 178 -6.34 4.31 13.59
#